data_8b1897e464d280e85dccb7042c3ad380
#
_entry.id   8b1897e464d280e85dccb7042c3ad380
#
_cell.length_a   1.000
_cell.length_b   1.000
_cell.length_c   1.000
_cell.angle_alpha   90.00
_cell.angle_beta   90.00
_cell.angle_gamma   90.00
#
_symmetry.space_group_name_H-M   'P 1'
#
loop_
_entity.id
_entity.type
_entity.pdbx_description
1 polymer ?
#
loop_
_entity_poly.entity_id
_entity_poly.type
_entity_poly.pdbx_seq_one_letter_code
_entity_poly.pdbx_strand_id
1 'polypeptide(L)'
;MAKNVSNNQTLEEFRQSYNSLVDEIGGLGTLRTSQKGSMVDAVNSIIDQYFFFQDFEFDGSDGSSSNRTFSGADNLGETLKYSTGRLLVFKNGLLLRNGTDYSATNGTSITLVSSAANSDVIRITSFTGSYEGVAGATQGAVTQWTKTGAGSIYN
;
A
#
# COMPACT_ATOMS: atom_id res chain seq x y z
N MET A 1 -16.70 -10.74 -27.43
CA MET A 1 -17.49 -11.87 -27.97
C MET A 1 -16.88 -13.16 -27.46
N ALA A 2 -17.69 -14.04 -26.85
CA ALA A 2 -17.20 -15.36 -26.47
C ALA A 2 -16.98 -16.18 -27.76
N LYS A 3 -15.77 -16.68 -27.97
CA LYS A 3 -15.46 -17.61 -29.05
C LYS A 3 -15.94 -19.01 -28.64
N ASN A 4 -16.99 -19.50 -29.31
CA ASN A 4 -17.47 -20.86 -29.11
C ASN A 4 -16.62 -21.81 -29.96
N VAL A 5 -16.00 -22.80 -29.30
CA VAL A 5 -15.39 -23.93 -29.99
C VAL A 5 -16.48 -24.93 -30.32
N SER A 6 -16.71 -25.15 -31.61
CA SER A 6 -17.70 -26.11 -32.09
C SER A 6 -17.12 -27.53 -32.05
N ASN A 7 -17.95 -28.54 -31.72
CA ASN A 7 -17.53 -29.95 -31.67
C ASN A 7 -17.06 -30.53 -33.01
N ASN A 8 -17.23 -29.79 -34.13
CA ASN A 8 -16.84 -30.21 -35.47
C ASN A 8 -15.59 -29.52 -36.00
N GLN A 9 -14.86 -28.78 -35.13
CA GLN A 9 -13.62 -28.13 -35.56
C GLN A 9 -12.51 -29.14 -35.77
N THR A 10 -11.76 -28.96 -36.85
CA THR A 10 -10.50 -29.71 -37.05
C THR A 10 -9.46 -29.27 -36.01
N LEU A 11 -8.47 -30.11 -35.80
CA LEU A 11 -7.38 -29.79 -34.88
C LEU A 11 -6.65 -28.48 -35.27
N GLU A 12 -6.55 -28.18 -36.55
CA GLU A 12 -5.94 -26.97 -37.07
C GLU A 12 -6.80 -25.71 -36.78
N GLU A 13 -8.09 -25.79 -36.98
CA GLU A 13 -9.03 -24.70 -36.64
C GLU A 13 -9.03 -24.43 -35.12
N PHE A 14 -8.97 -25.48 -34.31
CA PHE A 14 -8.82 -25.36 -32.87
C PHE A 14 -7.53 -24.64 -32.51
N ARG A 15 -6.39 -25.03 -33.08
CA ARG A 15 -5.10 -24.40 -32.88
C ARG A 15 -5.11 -22.91 -33.25
N GLN A 16 -5.71 -22.57 -34.39
CA GLN A 16 -5.84 -21.19 -34.84
C GLN A 16 -6.72 -20.38 -33.91
N SER A 17 -7.85 -20.92 -33.45
CA SER A 17 -8.72 -20.27 -32.47
C SER A 17 -8.02 -20.05 -31.15
N TYR A 18 -7.24 -21.02 -30.69
CA TYR A 18 -6.45 -20.91 -29.48
C TYR A 18 -5.39 -19.80 -29.59
N ASN A 19 -4.61 -19.81 -30.67
CA ASN A 19 -3.59 -18.78 -30.90
C ASN A 19 -4.21 -17.38 -30.98
N SER A 20 -5.34 -17.24 -31.69
CA SER A 20 -6.06 -15.96 -31.75
C SER A 20 -6.56 -15.49 -30.37
N LEU A 21 -7.00 -16.43 -29.51
CA LEU A 21 -7.38 -16.10 -28.13
C LEU A 21 -6.18 -15.63 -27.30
N VAL A 22 -5.04 -16.29 -27.44
CA VAL A 22 -3.79 -15.90 -26.77
C VAL A 22 -3.35 -14.50 -27.21
N ASP A 23 -3.46 -14.20 -28.51
CA ASP A 23 -3.10 -12.88 -29.05
C ASP A 23 -4.08 -11.79 -28.56
N GLU A 24 -5.37 -12.08 -28.46
CA GLU A 24 -6.38 -11.15 -27.93
C GLU A 24 -6.19 -10.84 -26.45
N ILE A 25 -5.82 -11.84 -25.65
CA ILE A 25 -5.56 -11.68 -24.22
C ILE A 25 -4.23 -10.95 -24.02
N GLY A 26 -3.31 -11.06 -24.96
CA GLY A 26 -1.93 -10.58 -24.85
C GLY A 26 -1.03 -11.50 -24.00
N GLY A 27 0.25 -11.26 -24.08
CA GLY A 27 1.22 -12.03 -23.31
C GLY A 27 1.25 -11.60 -21.84
N LEU A 28 0.93 -12.49 -20.92
CA LEU A 28 1.01 -12.24 -19.46
C LEU A 28 2.40 -11.72 -19.04
N GLY A 29 3.46 -12.11 -19.77
CA GLY A 29 4.82 -11.67 -19.51
C GLY A 29 5.04 -10.15 -19.66
N THR A 30 4.21 -9.47 -20.45
CA THR A 30 4.31 -8.03 -20.70
C THR A 30 3.51 -7.18 -19.69
N LEU A 31 2.67 -7.81 -18.86
CA LEU A 31 1.93 -7.10 -17.82
C LEU A 31 2.89 -6.48 -16.80
N ARG A 32 2.54 -5.28 -16.34
CA ARG A 32 3.29 -4.53 -15.33
C ARG A 32 2.86 -4.85 -13.89
N THR A 33 2.38 -6.05 -13.65
CA THR A 33 1.96 -6.54 -12.34
C THR A 33 3.04 -7.41 -11.70
N SER A 34 3.04 -7.53 -10.39
CA SER A 34 3.98 -8.38 -9.65
C SER A 34 3.71 -9.87 -9.87
N GLN A 35 2.45 -10.24 -10.11
CA GLN A 35 2.02 -11.62 -10.36
C GLN A 35 1.57 -11.78 -11.81
N LYS A 36 2.11 -12.78 -12.50
CA LYS A 36 1.90 -13.02 -13.93
C LYS A 36 1.56 -14.47 -14.25
N GLY A 37 1.25 -15.29 -13.24
CA GLY A 37 0.94 -16.70 -13.39
C GLY A 37 -0.40 -16.95 -14.09
N SER A 38 -1.35 -16.06 -13.88
CA SER A 38 -2.67 -16.08 -14.53
C SER A 38 -3.23 -14.66 -14.66
N MET A 39 -4.30 -14.51 -15.46
CA MET A 39 -5.04 -13.24 -15.53
C MET A 39 -5.63 -12.85 -14.17
N VAL A 40 -6.10 -13.82 -13.40
CA VAL A 40 -6.65 -13.59 -12.06
C VAL A 40 -5.56 -13.06 -11.12
N ASP A 41 -4.39 -13.68 -11.11
CA ASP A 41 -3.26 -13.22 -10.29
C ASP A 41 -2.82 -11.82 -10.70
N ALA A 42 -2.78 -11.53 -12.00
CA ALA A 42 -2.45 -10.22 -12.50
C ALA A 42 -3.46 -9.15 -12.05
N VAL A 43 -4.75 -9.43 -12.13
CA VAL A 43 -5.81 -8.51 -11.69
C VAL A 43 -5.75 -8.31 -10.17
N ASN A 44 -5.60 -9.37 -9.39
CA ASN A 44 -5.49 -9.28 -7.94
C ASN A 44 -4.26 -8.45 -7.54
N SER A 45 -3.12 -8.65 -8.22
CA SER A 45 -1.91 -7.87 -7.92
C SER A 45 -2.04 -6.38 -8.27
N ILE A 46 -2.89 -6.03 -9.23
CA ILE A 46 -3.23 -4.62 -9.50
C ILE A 46 -4.04 -4.05 -8.34
N ILE A 47 -5.03 -4.79 -7.87
CA ILE A 47 -5.86 -4.36 -6.72
C ILE A 47 -4.99 -4.15 -5.47
N ASP A 48 -4.04 -5.04 -5.22
CA ASP A 48 -3.11 -4.95 -4.10
C ASP A 48 -2.12 -3.77 -4.22
N GLN A 49 -1.91 -3.25 -5.43
CA GLN A 49 -1.03 -2.10 -5.69
C GLN A 49 -1.74 -0.75 -5.56
N TYR A 50 -3.07 -0.71 -5.49
CA TYR A 50 -3.78 0.54 -5.28
C TYR A 50 -3.44 1.11 -3.90
N PHE A 51 -3.04 2.38 -3.89
CA PHE A 51 -2.92 3.14 -2.66
C PHE A 51 -4.32 3.36 -2.08
N PHE A 52 -4.68 2.59 -1.07
CA PHE A 52 -5.80 2.94 -0.23
C PHE A 52 -5.26 3.76 0.93
N PHE A 53 -5.85 4.92 1.14
CA PHE A 53 -5.73 5.58 2.42
C PHE A 53 -6.97 5.25 3.25
N GLN A 54 -6.79 5.06 4.53
CA GLN A 54 -7.85 4.85 5.48
C GLN A 54 -7.67 5.86 6.60
N ASP A 55 -8.73 6.56 6.90
CA ASP A 55 -8.77 7.52 8.01
C ASP A 55 -9.40 6.86 9.22
N PHE A 56 -8.81 7.11 10.37
CA PHE A 56 -9.32 6.73 11.68
C PHE A 56 -9.44 7.99 12.52
N GLU A 57 -10.51 8.10 13.30
CA GLU A 57 -10.76 9.24 14.17
C GLU A 57 -11.07 8.76 15.58
N PHE A 58 -10.34 9.28 16.55
CA PHE A 58 -10.49 9.01 17.97
C PHE A 58 -10.71 10.32 18.71
N ASP A 59 -11.55 10.29 19.73
CA ASP A 59 -11.57 11.35 20.73
C ASP A 59 -10.39 11.17 21.70
N GLY A 60 -9.90 12.26 22.28
CA GLY A 60 -8.79 12.17 23.23
C GLY A 60 -9.09 11.26 24.42
N SER A 61 -10.37 11.14 24.78
CA SER A 61 -10.85 10.23 25.85
C SER A 61 -10.73 8.74 25.52
N ASP A 62 -10.63 8.38 24.23
CA ASP A 62 -10.48 6.98 23.79
C ASP A 62 -9.07 6.45 24.03
N GLY A 63 -8.15 7.38 24.26
CA GLY A 63 -6.76 7.04 24.55
C GLY A 63 -6.58 6.32 25.87
N SER A 64 -5.98 5.13 25.86
CA SER A 64 -5.51 4.45 27.05
C SER A 64 -4.23 5.10 27.62
N SER A 65 -3.77 4.66 28.79
CA SER A 65 -2.54 5.18 29.41
C SER A 65 -2.51 6.71 29.54
N SER A 66 -3.54 7.27 30.15
CA SER A 66 -3.72 8.71 30.35
C SER A 66 -3.85 9.48 29.02
N ASN A 67 -4.75 9.02 28.15
CA ASN A 67 -5.09 9.62 26.87
C ASN A 67 -3.88 9.78 25.93
N ARG A 68 -3.02 8.78 25.89
CA ARG A 68 -1.82 8.80 25.07
C ARG A 68 -1.78 7.71 24.01
N THR A 69 -2.32 6.53 24.31
CA THR A 69 -2.26 5.38 23.38
C THR A 69 -3.60 5.10 22.77
N PHE A 70 -3.69 5.20 21.46
CA PHE A 70 -4.88 5.00 20.64
C PHE A 70 -4.74 3.70 19.87
N SER A 71 -5.74 2.82 19.98
CA SER A 71 -5.77 1.50 19.35
C SER A 71 -7.18 0.94 19.31
N GLY A 72 -7.40 -0.11 18.52
CA GLY A 72 -8.69 -0.75 18.41
C GLY A 72 -9.64 -0.02 17.48
N ALA A 73 -10.94 -0.08 17.79
CA ALA A 73 -11.97 0.58 16.99
C ALA A 73 -11.95 2.09 17.22
N ASP A 74 -12.09 2.84 16.13
CA ASP A 74 -12.24 4.29 16.13
C ASP A 74 -13.71 4.71 16.33
N ASN A 75 -14.02 6.00 16.24
CA ASN A 75 -15.35 6.55 16.38
C ASN A 75 -16.35 6.03 15.32
N LEU A 76 -15.88 5.49 14.20
CA LEU A 76 -16.69 4.90 13.13
C LEU A 76 -16.79 3.37 13.22
N GLY A 77 -16.10 2.75 14.18
CA GLY A 77 -16.04 1.31 14.38
C GLY A 77 -14.97 0.60 13.56
N GLU A 78 -14.11 1.35 12.86
CA GLU A 78 -13.01 0.78 12.09
C GLU A 78 -11.81 0.51 13.00
N THR A 79 -11.25 -0.69 12.90
CA THR A 79 -10.09 -1.07 13.72
C THR A 79 -8.80 -0.50 13.15
N LEU A 80 -8.06 0.27 13.97
CA LEU A 80 -6.80 0.88 13.58
C LEU A 80 -5.78 -0.15 13.10
N LYS A 81 -5.38 -0.01 11.84
CA LYS A 81 -4.31 -0.81 11.20
C LYS A 81 -3.50 0.10 10.27
N TYR A 82 -2.21 -0.07 10.30
CA TYR A 82 -1.30 0.69 9.41
C TYR A 82 -0.01 -0.09 9.15
N SER A 83 0.66 0.25 8.05
CA SER A 83 2.05 -0.15 7.82
C SER A 83 2.99 0.84 8.50
N THR A 84 3.94 0.35 9.27
CA THR A 84 4.91 1.18 10.00
C THR A 84 5.60 2.16 9.07
N GLY A 85 5.62 3.44 9.45
CA GLY A 85 6.19 4.51 8.65
C GLY A 85 5.29 5.04 7.52
N ARG A 86 4.08 4.51 7.37
CA ARG A 86 3.12 4.92 6.34
C ARG A 86 1.82 5.44 6.94
N LEU A 87 1.94 6.43 7.80
CA LEU A 87 0.79 7.10 8.39
C LEU A 87 1.10 8.56 8.67
N LEU A 88 0.06 9.36 8.71
CA LEU A 88 0.07 10.72 9.22
C LEU A 88 -0.84 10.78 10.44
N VAL A 89 -0.41 11.45 11.47
CA VAL A 89 -1.18 11.66 12.70
C VAL A 89 -1.42 13.13 12.90
N PHE A 90 -2.67 13.48 13.14
CA PHE A 90 -3.09 14.84 13.39
C PHE A 90 -3.73 14.92 14.77
N LYS A 91 -3.48 16.01 15.46
CA LYS A 91 -4.18 16.38 16.70
C LYS A 91 -4.86 17.73 16.46
N ASN A 92 -6.19 17.76 16.52
CA ASN A 92 -6.99 18.97 16.25
C ASN A 92 -6.60 19.61 14.89
N GLY A 93 -6.33 18.81 13.87
CA GLY A 93 -5.91 19.26 12.54
C GLY A 93 -4.43 19.63 12.41
N LEU A 94 -3.65 19.63 13.49
CA LEU A 94 -2.21 19.87 13.45
C LEU A 94 -1.46 18.57 13.20
N LEU A 95 -0.67 18.52 12.13
CA LEU A 95 0.19 17.37 11.81
C LEU A 95 1.27 17.17 12.88
N LEU A 96 1.34 15.98 13.43
CA LEU A 96 2.32 15.57 14.41
C LEU A 96 3.55 14.93 13.75
N ARG A 97 4.70 15.08 14.37
CA ARG A 97 5.97 14.53 13.91
C ARG A 97 6.25 13.18 14.55
N ASN A 98 6.42 12.14 13.71
CA ASN A 98 6.81 10.81 14.18
C ASN A 98 8.20 10.83 14.85
N GLY A 99 8.31 10.13 15.98
CA GLY A 99 9.54 10.07 16.79
C GLY A 99 9.75 11.28 17.71
N THR A 100 8.98 12.37 17.54
CA THR A 100 9.03 13.57 18.39
C THR A 100 7.75 13.76 19.17
N ASP A 101 6.61 13.72 18.49
CA ASP A 101 5.30 14.00 19.09
C ASP A 101 4.52 12.71 19.33
N TYR A 102 4.81 11.65 18.56
CA TYR A 102 4.22 10.34 18.73
C TYR A 102 5.16 9.22 18.27
N SER A 103 4.84 8.00 18.65
CA SER A 103 5.45 6.77 18.15
C SER A 103 4.38 5.84 17.57
N ALA A 104 4.73 5.14 16.47
CA ALA A 104 3.85 4.20 15.74
C ALA A 104 4.72 3.08 15.16
N THR A 105 4.92 2.00 15.93
CA THR A 105 5.91 0.97 15.60
C THR A 105 5.33 -0.43 15.43
N ASN A 106 4.06 -0.67 15.81
CA ASN A 106 3.48 -2.00 15.89
C ASN A 106 2.36 -2.29 14.86
N GLY A 107 1.96 -1.28 14.07
CA GLY A 107 0.91 -1.43 13.05
C GLY A 107 -0.54 -1.37 13.55
N THR A 108 -0.77 -1.28 14.87
CA THR A 108 -2.11 -1.36 15.48
C THR A 108 -2.38 -0.33 16.57
N SER A 109 -1.37 0.43 16.97
CA SER A 109 -1.54 1.53 17.93
C SER A 109 -0.55 2.65 17.69
N ILE A 110 -0.94 3.86 18.07
CA ILE A 110 -0.04 5.00 18.19
C ILE A 110 0.03 5.44 19.65
N THR A 111 1.18 6.01 20.04
CA THR A 111 1.36 6.57 21.39
C THR A 111 1.87 7.99 21.28
N LEU A 112 1.11 8.96 21.79
CA LEU A 112 1.50 10.37 21.86
C LEU A 112 2.56 10.56 22.97
N VAL A 113 3.49 11.46 22.74
CA VAL A 113 4.46 11.89 23.76
C VAL A 113 3.77 12.71 24.85
N SER A 114 2.84 13.58 24.47
CA SER A 114 2.01 14.37 25.38
C SER A 114 0.57 13.88 25.36
N SER A 115 -0.08 13.82 26.52
CA SER A 115 -1.48 13.41 26.64
C SER A 115 -2.41 14.30 25.81
N ALA A 116 -3.45 13.70 25.25
CA ALA A 116 -4.56 14.42 24.68
C ALA A 116 -5.52 14.90 25.80
N ALA A 117 -6.15 16.03 25.61
CA ALA A 117 -7.33 16.39 26.38
C ALA A 117 -8.52 15.54 25.91
N ASN A 118 -9.52 15.30 26.75
CA ASN A 118 -10.68 14.49 26.39
C ASN A 118 -11.42 15.00 25.15
N SER A 119 -11.38 16.31 24.92
CA SER A 119 -12.02 16.98 23.78
C SER A 119 -11.11 17.12 22.55
N ASP A 120 -9.88 16.64 22.62
CA ASP A 120 -9.00 16.64 21.45
C ASP A 120 -9.45 15.57 20.46
N VAL A 121 -9.31 15.87 19.18
CA VAL A 121 -9.55 14.92 18.08
C VAL A 121 -8.21 14.43 17.55
N ILE A 122 -8.02 13.11 17.54
CA ILE A 122 -6.85 12.45 16.98
C ILE A 122 -7.27 11.78 15.69
N ARG A 123 -6.77 12.27 14.56
CA ARG A 123 -7.00 11.70 13.25
C ARG A 123 -5.74 11.02 12.75
N ILE A 124 -5.88 9.81 12.26
CA ILE A 124 -4.80 8.99 11.73
C ILE A 124 -5.14 8.63 10.31
N THR A 125 -4.35 9.10 9.34
CA THR A 125 -4.46 8.70 7.95
C THR A 125 -3.38 7.66 7.66
N SER A 126 -3.80 6.43 7.41
CA SER A 126 -2.93 5.31 7.05
C SER A 126 -2.90 5.12 5.54
N PHE A 127 -1.70 4.91 5.01
CA PHE A 127 -1.50 4.56 3.61
C PHE A 127 -1.22 3.08 3.51
N THR A 128 -2.20 2.31 3.01
CA THR A 128 -2.04 0.89 2.71
C THR A 128 -1.79 0.73 1.22
N GLY A 129 -0.64 0.28 0.87
CA GLY A 129 -0.23 -0.03 -0.49
C GLY A 129 1.24 -0.39 -0.48
N SER A 130 1.59 -1.55 -0.96
CA SER A 130 2.97 -1.84 -1.30
C SER A 130 3.25 -1.15 -2.63
N TYR A 131 3.99 -0.06 -2.61
CA TYR A 131 4.71 0.36 -3.81
C TYR A 131 5.83 -0.67 -4.00
N GLU A 132 5.48 -1.80 -4.58
CA GLU A 132 6.48 -2.63 -5.21
C GLU A 132 6.90 -1.86 -6.46
N GLY A 133 7.97 -1.12 -6.32
CA GLY A 133 8.57 -0.38 -7.42
C GLY A 133 8.71 -1.29 -8.62
N VAL A 134 8.57 -0.70 -9.79
CA VAL A 134 8.84 -1.29 -11.10
C VAL A 134 9.80 -2.46 -10.99
N ALA A 135 9.39 -3.65 -11.44
CA ALA A 135 10.22 -4.84 -11.43
C ALA A 135 11.61 -4.51 -12.01
N GLY A 136 12.62 -4.56 -11.16
CA GLY A 136 13.97 -4.12 -11.49
C GLY A 136 14.53 -3.01 -10.58
N ALA A 137 13.69 -2.28 -9.84
CA ALA A 137 14.16 -1.45 -8.75
C ALA A 137 14.30 -2.32 -7.50
N THR A 138 15.42 -2.98 -7.33
CA THR A 138 15.79 -3.51 -6.01
C THR A 138 15.72 -2.35 -5.01
N GLN A 139 15.16 -2.58 -3.83
CA GLN A 139 15.09 -1.60 -2.75
C GLN A 139 16.46 -0.98 -2.38
N GLY A 140 17.55 -1.50 -2.93
CA GLY A 140 18.88 -0.93 -2.81
C GLY A 140 19.13 0.30 -3.68
N ALA A 141 18.27 0.58 -4.70
CA ALA A 141 18.51 1.71 -5.61
C ALA A 141 18.03 3.07 -5.05
N VAL A 142 17.20 3.06 -4.01
CA VAL A 142 16.72 4.32 -3.39
C VAL A 142 17.62 4.82 -2.27
N THR A 143 18.58 4.01 -1.84
CA THR A 143 19.56 4.38 -0.81
C THR A 143 20.83 5.00 -1.37
N GLN A 144 20.89 5.26 -2.66
CA GLN A 144 22.07 5.83 -3.30
C GLN A 144 22.06 7.37 -3.39
N TRP A 145 21.62 8.01 -2.32
CA TRP A 145 22.19 9.30 -1.95
C TRP A 145 23.29 9.13 -0.88
N THR A 146 23.96 8.00 -0.87
CA THR A 146 25.28 7.96 -0.27
C THR A 146 26.21 8.71 -1.20
N LYS A 147 26.61 9.87 -0.74
CA LYS A 147 27.74 10.64 -1.24
C LYS A 147 28.94 9.69 -1.30
N THR A 148 29.05 8.95 -2.41
CA THR A 148 30.24 8.17 -2.69
C THR A 148 31.34 9.16 -3.00
N GLY A 149 32.24 9.26 -2.04
CA GLY A 149 33.63 9.60 -2.28
C GLY A 149 33.88 10.98 -2.82
N ALA A 150 34.54 11.75 -2.05
CA ALA A 150 35.33 12.89 -2.49
C ALA A 150 35.98 12.67 -3.84
N GLY A 151 35.28 13.07 -4.89
CA GLY A 151 35.82 13.37 -6.19
C GLY A 151 35.66 14.87 -6.35
N SER A 152 36.64 15.62 -5.89
CA SER A 152 36.82 17.02 -6.23
C SER A 152 36.86 17.16 -7.72
N ILE A 153 35.85 17.76 -8.33
CA ILE A 153 35.86 18.22 -9.68
C ILE A 153 35.96 19.76 -9.69
N TYR A 154 37.09 20.23 -9.13
CA TYR A 154 37.55 21.56 -9.39
C TYR A 154 39.05 21.46 -9.70
N ASN A 155 39.36 21.40 -10.96
CA ASN A 155 40.54 21.93 -11.61
C ASN A 155 40.08 22.65 -12.89
#